data_a1ebe37755fdf2349bfd112be21727c4
#
_entry.id   a1ebe37755fdf2349bfd112be21727c4
#
_cell.length_a   1.000
_cell.length_b   1.000
_cell.length_c   1.000
_cell.angle_alpha   90.00
_cell.angle_beta   90.00
_cell.angle_gamma   90.00
#
_symmetry.space_group_name_H-M   'P 1'
#
loop_
_entity.id
_entity.type
_entity.pdbx_description
1 polymer ?
#
loop_
_entity_poly.entity_id
_entity_poly.type
_entity_poly.pdbx_seq_one_letter_code
_entity_poly.pdbx_strand_id
1 'polypeptide(L)'
;MAAETSTRVSDKRVTAGDRAPFQMVVIVALLIVAVASGLAQLLSGAIIPAEMGFLLGALIGAGVMATPWRWSMTIPLILSVLLIIGPLSSGFPQYSLSHPTDRIPFATLVIQYGMLTLSAGVCLVLLVQEVRGSIGLASRWTGPGIAATVGLTLGALFIGLIAQPESAAASTAGTQTVHLSASAFAPNIVALHKGDTLTLVGDSTTPHILANGAWREDNHPAPGTETGAPTVDIVQVNGDTKTSGPLTTPGTYHIYCTIHPGMTLTISVV
;
A
#
# COMPACT_ATOMS: atom_id res chain seq x y z
N MET A 1 -65.29 18.38 -20.62
CA MET A 1 -64.60 18.69 -19.39
C MET A 1 -63.67 17.52 -19.05
N ALA A 2 -62.40 17.64 -19.42
CA ALA A 2 -61.37 16.65 -19.11
C ALA A 2 -60.66 17.13 -17.82
N ALA A 3 -60.72 16.34 -16.79
CA ALA A 3 -60.02 16.63 -15.54
C ALA A 3 -58.55 16.26 -15.72
N GLU A 4 -57.68 17.25 -15.78
CA GLU A 4 -56.22 17.07 -15.67
C GLU A 4 -55.86 16.59 -14.26
N THR A 5 -55.52 15.33 -14.16
CA THR A 5 -54.97 14.77 -12.93
C THR A 5 -53.48 15.17 -12.87
N SER A 6 -53.22 16.33 -12.29
CA SER A 6 -51.85 16.78 -11.97
C SER A 6 -51.24 15.82 -10.90
N THR A 7 -50.45 14.87 -11.36
CA THR A 7 -49.60 14.05 -10.49
C THR A 7 -48.51 14.96 -9.89
N ARG A 8 -48.77 15.49 -8.69
CA ARG A 8 -47.81 16.17 -7.85
C ARG A 8 -46.68 15.20 -7.49
N VAL A 9 -45.61 15.25 -8.24
CA VAL A 9 -44.35 14.61 -7.85
C VAL A 9 -43.94 15.26 -6.51
N SER A 10 -44.10 14.54 -5.43
CA SER A 10 -43.68 14.97 -4.10
C SER A 10 -42.15 15.14 -4.11
N ASP A 11 -41.71 16.36 -4.17
CA ASP A 11 -40.29 16.74 -4.06
C ASP A 11 -39.82 16.49 -2.61
N LYS A 12 -39.47 15.24 -2.33
CA LYS A 12 -39.00 14.80 -1.02
C LYS A 12 -37.58 15.35 -0.82
N ARG A 13 -37.47 16.49 -0.16
CA ARG A 13 -36.17 17.03 0.25
C ARG A 13 -35.43 16.02 1.09
N VAL A 14 -34.14 15.81 0.74
CA VAL A 14 -33.23 14.92 1.48
C VAL A 14 -33.10 15.41 2.91
N THR A 15 -33.53 14.61 3.88
CA THR A 15 -33.41 14.96 5.31
C THR A 15 -32.01 14.53 5.83
N ALA A 16 -31.57 15.14 6.91
CA ALA A 16 -30.30 14.76 7.59
C ALA A 16 -30.30 13.29 8.00
N GLY A 17 -31.45 12.70 8.34
CA GLY A 17 -31.58 11.29 8.68
C GLY A 17 -31.30 10.33 7.53
N ASP A 18 -31.60 10.74 6.28
CA ASP A 18 -31.36 9.91 5.10
C ASP A 18 -29.86 9.82 4.74
N ARG A 19 -29.03 10.76 5.22
CA ARG A 19 -27.59 10.84 4.97
C ARG A 19 -26.76 10.08 6.02
N ALA A 20 -27.26 9.93 7.22
CA ALA A 20 -26.55 9.35 8.35
C ALA A 20 -25.90 7.96 8.07
N PRO A 21 -26.58 6.98 7.43
CA PRO A 21 -25.96 5.70 7.15
C PRO A 21 -24.77 5.80 6.18
N PHE A 22 -24.82 6.68 5.19
CA PHE A 22 -23.73 6.88 4.22
C PHE A 22 -22.54 7.60 4.84
N GLN A 23 -22.80 8.58 5.72
CA GLN A 23 -21.76 9.25 6.49
C GLN A 23 -21.00 8.25 7.37
N MET A 24 -21.70 7.33 8.02
CA MET A 24 -21.07 6.27 8.81
C MET A 24 -20.20 5.35 7.95
N VAL A 25 -20.60 5.00 6.73
CA VAL A 25 -19.76 4.21 5.81
C VAL A 25 -18.44 4.94 5.52
N VAL A 26 -18.46 6.24 5.24
CA VAL A 26 -17.25 7.04 4.99
C VAL A 26 -16.37 7.09 6.23
N ILE A 27 -16.94 7.36 7.41
CA ILE A 27 -16.19 7.41 8.67
C ILE A 27 -15.51 6.06 8.92
N VAL A 28 -16.24 4.95 8.82
CA VAL A 28 -15.70 3.61 9.05
C VAL A 28 -14.61 3.28 8.04
N ALA A 29 -14.82 3.58 6.76
CA ALA A 29 -13.82 3.34 5.71
C ALA A 29 -12.50 4.10 6.01
N LEU A 30 -12.58 5.39 6.38
CA LEU A 30 -11.41 6.19 6.72
C LEU A 30 -10.75 5.73 8.02
N LEU A 31 -11.50 5.29 9.03
CA LEU A 31 -10.92 4.70 10.25
C LEU A 31 -10.18 3.39 9.95
N ILE A 32 -10.68 2.56 9.03
CA ILE A 32 -9.97 1.36 8.57
C ILE A 32 -8.64 1.73 7.90
N VAL A 33 -8.61 2.76 7.06
CA VAL A 33 -7.36 3.28 6.49
C VAL A 33 -6.38 3.70 7.58
N ALA A 34 -6.85 4.48 8.57
CA ALA A 34 -6.00 4.94 9.67
C ALA A 34 -5.43 3.78 10.49
N VAL A 35 -6.25 2.76 10.79
CA VAL A 35 -5.80 1.55 11.51
C VAL A 35 -4.79 0.76 10.69
N ALA A 36 -5.05 0.55 9.38
CA ALA A 36 -4.13 -0.17 8.50
C ALA A 36 -2.76 0.53 8.43
N SER A 37 -2.74 1.86 8.25
CA SER A 37 -1.51 2.65 8.24
C SER A 37 -0.77 2.62 9.58
N GLY A 38 -1.49 2.71 10.69
CA GLY A 38 -0.90 2.60 12.03
C GLY A 38 -0.28 1.23 12.29
N LEU A 39 -0.98 0.15 11.89
CA LEU A 39 -0.45 -1.22 11.99
C LEU A 39 0.78 -1.44 11.11
N ALA A 40 0.76 -0.93 9.87
CA ALA A 40 1.92 -1.03 8.99
C ALA A 40 3.17 -0.38 9.61
N GLN A 41 3.04 0.79 10.23
CA GLN A 41 4.15 1.44 10.95
C GLN A 41 4.61 0.64 12.17
N LEU A 42 3.68 0.11 12.97
CA LEU A 42 4.03 -0.72 14.13
C LEU A 42 4.78 -2.00 13.71
N LEU A 43 4.32 -2.66 12.65
CA LEU A 43 4.93 -3.88 12.14
C LEU A 43 6.29 -3.63 11.47
N SER A 44 6.47 -2.46 10.84
CA SER A 44 7.76 -2.09 10.24
C SER A 44 8.78 -1.62 11.26
N GLY A 45 8.38 -1.28 12.48
CA GLY A 45 9.25 -0.71 13.51
C GLY A 45 9.81 0.69 13.15
N ALA A 46 9.27 1.34 12.11
CA ALA A 46 9.76 2.61 11.58
C ALA A 46 8.62 3.58 11.30
N ILE A 47 8.89 4.87 11.40
CA ILE A 47 7.97 5.91 10.98
C ILE A 47 8.13 6.11 9.47
N ILE A 48 7.15 5.65 8.71
CA ILE A 48 7.10 5.79 7.26
C ILE A 48 6.31 7.06 6.92
N PRO A 49 6.92 8.11 6.34
CA PRO A 49 6.24 9.39 6.09
C PRO A 49 4.96 9.25 5.25
N ALA A 50 4.96 8.38 4.25
CA ALA A 50 3.79 8.12 3.41
C ALA A 50 2.62 7.53 4.24
N GLU A 51 2.90 6.53 5.08
CA GLU A 51 1.90 5.93 5.96
C GLU A 51 1.37 6.90 7.01
N MET A 52 2.22 7.83 7.49
CA MET A 52 1.79 8.91 8.37
C MET A 52 0.82 9.85 7.64
N GLY A 53 1.05 10.12 6.35
CA GLY A 53 0.13 10.88 5.50
C GLY A 53 -1.24 10.21 5.39
N PHE A 54 -1.29 8.89 5.15
CA PHE A 54 -2.53 8.11 5.12
C PHE A 54 -3.24 8.15 6.47
N LEU A 55 -2.52 7.91 7.57
CA LEU A 55 -3.06 7.93 8.94
C LEU A 55 -3.71 9.28 9.26
N LEU A 56 -2.96 10.36 9.13
CA LEU A 56 -3.44 11.70 9.49
C LEU A 56 -4.55 12.18 8.55
N GLY A 57 -4.39 11.98 7.24
CA GLY A 57 -5.39 12.36 6.25
C GLY A 57 -6.72 11.64 6.47
N ALA A 58 -6.68 10.33 6.77
CA ALA A 58 -7.87 9.55 7.05
C ALA A 58 -8.55 9.99 8.37
N LEU A 59 -7.79 10.24 9.44
CA LEU A 59 -8.34 10.74 10.71
C LEU A 59 -8.98 12.12 10.55
N ILE A 60 -8.32 13.03 9.83
CA ILE A 60 -8.89 14.38 9.54
C ILE A 60 -10.18 14.21 8.73
N GLY A 61 -10.17 13.39 7.68
CA GLY A 61 -11.34 13.14 6.85
C GLY A 61 -12.51 12.57 7.64
N ALA A 62 -12.27 11.58 8.49
CA ALA A 62 -13.29 10.98 9.37
C ALA A 62 -13.83 11.99 10.39
N GLY A 63 -12.96 12.77 11.01
CA GLY A 63 -13.34 13.82 11.95
C GLY A 63 -14.20 14.90 11.30
N VAL A 64 -13.82 15.37 10.12
CA VAL A 64 -14.61 16.38 9.37
C VAL A 64 -15.96 15.81 8.97
N MET A 65 -16.02 14.54 8.50
CA MET A 65 -17.29 13.90 8.13
C MET A 65 -18.26 13.78 9.31
N ALA A 66 -17.76 13.65 10.53
CA ALA A 66 -18.56 13.57 11.74
C ALA A 66 -19.17 14.92 12.17
N THR A 67 -18.75 16.03 11.55
CA THR A 67 -19.25 17.38 11.88
C THR A 67 -20.45 17.76 11.01
N PRO A 68 -21.36 18.64 11.50
CA PRO A 68 -22.43 19.20 10.68
C PRO A 68 -21.96 20.32 9.75
N TRP A 69 -20.67 20.41 9.46
CA TRP A 69 -20.10 21.47 8.64
C TRP A 69 -20.45 21.29 7.15
N ARG A 70 -20.68 22.41 6.46
CA ARG A 70 -21.07 22.40 5.02
C ARG A 70 -20.04 21.69 4.10
N TRP A 71 -18.78 21.62 4.52
CA TRP A 71 -17.70 21.00 3.77
C TRP A 71 -17.45 19.52 4.19
N SER A 72 -18.30 18.95 5.05
CA SER A 72 -18.11 17.61 5.61
C SER A 72 -18.01 16.51 4.57
N MET A 73 -18.60 16.67 3.38
CA MET A 73 -18.51 15.71 2.29
C MET A 73 -17.37 16.05 1.30
N THR A 74 -17.10 17.33 1.09
CA THR A 74 -16.11 17.79 0.11
C THR A 74 -14.67 17.50 0.56
N ILE A 75 -14.37 17.77 1.85
CA ILE A 75 -13.01 17.57 2.37
C ILE A 75 -12.61 16.10 2.38
N PRO A 76 -13.40 15.12 2.89
CA PRO A 76 -13.06 13.71 2.81
C PRO A 76 -12.93 13.22 1.36
N LEU A 77 -13.74 13.73 0.43
CA LEU A 77 -13.59 13.43 -1.00
C LEU A 77 -12.22 13.85 -1.52
N ILE A 78 -11.85 15.11 -1.31
CA ILE A 78 -10.56 15.66 -1.77
C ILE A 78 -9.40 14.90 -1.14
N LEU A 79 -9.45 14.66 0.18
CA LEU A 79 -8.41 13.91 0.89
C LEU A 79 -8.29 12.47 0.36
N SER A 80 -9.41 11.77 0.14
CA SER A 80 -9.38 10.41 -0.42
C SER A 80 -8.74 10.38 -1.81
N VAL A 81 -9.09 11.35 -2.68
CA VAL A 81 -8.50 11.45 -4.02
C VAL A 81 -7.01 11.78 -3.95
N LEU A 82 -6.60 12.71 -3.11
CA LEU A 82 -5.19 13.08 -2.94
C LEU A 82 -4.35 11.91 -2.39
N LEU A 83 -4.90 11.14 -1.43
CA LEU A 83 -4.22 9.97 -0.87
C LEU A 83 -4.14 8.81 -1.88
N ILE A 84 -5.06 8.71 -2.84
CA ILE A 84 -4.96 7.73 -3.93
C ILE A 84 -3.91 8.18 -4.96
N ILE A 85 -3.97 9.42 -5.43
CA ILE A 85 -3.17 9.90 -6.56
C ILE A 85 -1.74 10.26 -6.13
N GLY A 86 -1.57 10.88 -4.95
CA GLY A 86 -0.27 11.38 -4.49
C GLY A 86 0.85 10.34 -4.52
N PRO A 87 0.65 9.14 -3.96
CA PRO A 87 1.69 8.11 -3.95
C PRO A 87 1.97 7.45 -5.31
N LEU A 88 1.10 7.63 -6.32
CA LEU A 88 1.29 6.96 -7.63
C LEU A 88 2.60 7.37 -8.31
N SER A 89 3.11 8.58 -8.06
CA SER A 89 4.38 9.03 -8.61
C SER A 89 5.61 8.33 -8.02
N SER A 90 5.44 7.67 -6.85
CA SER A 90 6.55 6.97 -6.19
C SER A 90 6.87 5.60 -6.80
N GLY A 91 5.99 5.02 -7.62
CA GLY A 91 6.13 3.65 -8.11
C GLY A 91 5.84 2.57 -7.07
N PHE A 92 5.83 2.91 -5.78
CA PHE A 92 5.59 1.96 -4.70
C PHE A 92 4.22 1.26 -4.75
N PRO A 93 3.09 1.98 -4.99
CA PRO A 93 1.80 1.31 -5.09
C PRO A 93 1.72 0.30 -6.24
N GLN A 94 2.31 0.63 -7.39
CA GLN A 94 2.34 -0.25 -8.56
C GLN A 94 3.13 -1.52 -8.26
N TYR A 95 4.33 -1.36 -7.65
CA TYR A 95 5.14 -2.49 -7.23
C TYR A 95 4.39 -3.38 -6.25
N SER A 96 3.92 -2.84 -5.13
CA SER A 96 3.27 -3.63 -4.09
C SER A 96 2.00 -4.33 -4.56
N LEU A 97 1.20 -3.70 -5.45
CA LEU A 97 0.01 -4.33 -6.01
C LEU A 97 0.34 -5.45 -7.00
N SER A 98 1.49 -5.39 -7.67
CA SER A 98 1.95 -6.44 -8.58
C SER A 98 2.69 -7.60 -7.87
N HIS A 99 3.07 -7.42 -6.59
CA HIS A 99 3.80 -8.41 -5.79
C HIS A 99 3.00 -8.85 -4.56
N PRO A 100 1.94 -9.66 -4.73
CA PRO A 100 1.07 -10.10 -3.62
C PRO A 100 1.79 -11.01 -2.62
N THR A 101 2.98 -11.49 -2.95
CA THR A 101 3.86 -12.26 -2.07
C THR A 101 4.42 -11.41 -0.92
N ASP A 102 4.58 -10.11 -1.14
CA ASP A 102 4.94 -9.12 -0.12
C ASP A 102 3.69 -8.77 0.71
N ARG A 103 3.26 -9.71 1.54
CA ARG A 103 1.93 -9.73 2.16
C ARG A 103 1.56 -8.46 2.91
N ILE A 104 2.49 -7.87 3.69
CA ILE A 104 2.19 -6.69 4.51
C ILE A 104 1.99 -5.44 3.65
N PRO A 105 2.93 -5.03 2.77
CA PRO A 105 2.73 -3.90 1.87
C PRO A 105 1.53 -4.09 0.95
N PHE A 106 1.37 -5.29 0.37
CA PHE A 106 0.24 -5.60 -0.50
C PHE A 106 -1.10 -5.45 0.22
N ALA A 107 -1.28 -6.11 1.37
CA ALA A 107 -2.53 -6.06 2.13
C ALA A 107 -2.85 -4.64 2.61
N THR A 108 -1.85 -3.90 3.10
CA THR A 108 -2.01 -2.52 3.54
C THR A 108 -2.52 -1.65 2.39
N LEU A 109 -1.90 -1.71 1.22
CA LEU A 109 -2.32 -0.93 0.05
C LEU A 109 -3.71 -1.33 -0.47
N VAL A 110 -4.01 -2.62 -0.54
CA VAL A 110 -5.33 -3.10 -0.97
C VAL A 110 -6.42 -2.54 -0.04
N ILE A 111 -6.20 -2.55 1.28
CA ILE A 111 -7.14 -1.99 2.25
C ILE A 111 -7.23 -0.47 2.07
N GLN A 112 -6.11 0.23 2.02
CA GLN A 112 -6.08 1.69 1.88
C GLN A 112 -6.79 2.14 0.62
N TYR A 113 -6.42 1.63 -0.54
CA TYR A 113 -7.00 2.03 -1.83
C TYR A 113 -8.47 1.61 -1.96
N GLY A 114 -8.84 0.42 -1.46
CA GLY A 114 -10.22 -0.03 -1.43
C GLY A 114 -11.11 0.89 -0.60
N MET A 115 -10.68 1.21 0.62
CA MET A 115 -11.46 2.04 1.54
C MET A 115 -11.48 3.52 1.11
N LEU A 116 -10.38 4.06 0.56
CA LEU A 116 -10.36 5.41 0.01
C LEU A 116 -11.26 5.54 -1.22
N THR A 117 -11.28 4.54 -2.10
CA THR A 117 -12.18 4.50 -3.26
C THR A 117 -13.64 4.45 -2.81
N LEU A 118 -13.94 3.64 -1.79
CA LEU A 118 -15.27 3.60 -1.18
C LEU A 118 -15.67 4.95 -0.59
N SER A 119 -14.77 5.58 0.18
CA SER A 119 -14.99 6.91 0.77
C SER A 119 -15.25 7.96 -0.30
N ALA A 120 -14.40 8.03 -1.32
CA ALA A 120 -14.55 8.99 -2.42
C ALA A 120 -15.87 8.78 -3.19
N GLY A 121 -16.20 7.53 -3.52
CA GLY A 121 -17.43 7.19 -4.21
C GLY A 121 -18.68 7.59 -3.45
N VAL A 122 -18.75 7.26 -2.15
CA VAL A 122 -19.89 7.63 -1.30
C VAL A 122 -19.99 9.14 -1.14
N CYS A 123 -18.88 9.85 -0.89
CA CYS A 123 -18.87 11.32 -0.81
C CYS A 123 -19.36 11.97 -2.11
N LEU A 124 -18.91 11.46 -3.26
CA LEU A 124 -19.34 11.96 -4.57
C LEU A 124 -20.85 11.77 -4.76
N VAL A 125 -21.39 10.59 -4.42
CA VAL A 125 -22.83 10.32 -4.48
C VAL A 125 -23.60 11.30 -3.60
N LEU A 126 -23.17 11.53 -2.35
CA LEU A 126 -23.82 12.46 -1.43
C LEU A 126 -23.80 13.91 -1.96
N LEU A 127 -22.68 14.36 -2.53
CA LEU A 127 -22.57 15.68 -3.16
C LEU A 127 -23.50 15.82 -4.37
N VAL A 128 -23.56 14.81 -5.24
CA VAL A 128 -24.45 14.82 -6.41
C VAL A 128 -25.92 14.86 -5.95
N GLN A 129 -26.29 14.14 -4.91
CA GLN A 129 -27.63 14.19 -4.33
C GLN A 129 -27.97 15.60 -3.79
N GLU A 130 -27.00 16.24 -3.13
CA GLU A 130 -27.18 17.60 -2.60
C GLU A 130 -27.42 18.62 -3.71
N VAL A 131 -26.66 18.53 -4.80
CA VAL A 131 -26.78 19.46 -5.95
C VAL A 131 -28.06 19.21 -6.74
N ARG A 132 -28.48 17.95 -6.93
CA ARG A 132 -29.65 17.60 -7.73
C ARG A 132 -30.96 17.63 -6.97
N GLY A 133 -30.94 17.71 -5.64
CA GLY A 133 -32.14 17.71 -4.80
C GLY A 133 -32.97 16.41 -4.85
N SER A 134 -32.46 15.34 -5.48
CA SER A 134 -33.22 14.10 -5.68
C SER A 134 -32.46 12.86 -5.17
N ILE A 135 -33.14 12.03 -4.39
CA ILE A 135 -32.56 10.80 -3.80
C ILE A 135 -32.63 9.60 -4.77
N GLY A 136 -33.46 9.66 -5.81
CA GLY A 136 -33.95 8.48 -6.53
C GLY A 136 -32.93 7.60 -7.23
N LEU A 137 -31.97 8.18 -7.97
CA LEU A 137 -31.03 7.40 -8.81
C LEU A 137 -29.78 6.95 -8.04
N ALA A 138 -29.27 7.81 -7.16
CA ALA A 138 -28.06 7.53 -6.40
C ALA A 138 -28.29 6.40 -5.37
N SER A 139 -29.46 6.32 -4.74
CA SER A 139 -29.79 5.27 -3.77
C SER A 139 -29.78 3.86 -4.38
N ARG A 140 -30.11 3.72 -5.67
CA ARG A 140 -30.15 2.39 -6.34
C ARG A 140 -28.75 1.80 -6.61
N TRP A 141 -27.74 2.65 -6.79
CA TRP A 141 -26.38 2.24 -7.12
C TRP A 141 -25.40 2.23 -5.96
N THR A 142 -25.74 2.90 -4.85
CA THR A 142 -24.85 2.94 -3.66
C THR A 142 -24.67 1.57 -3.02
N GLY A 143 -25.73 0.80 -2.82
CA GLY A 143 -25.65 -0.55 -2.27
C GLY A 143 -24.78 -1.49 -3.10
N PRO A 144 -25.07 -1.68 -4.40
CA PRO A 144 -24.21 -2.45 -5.30
C PRO A 144 -22.77 -1.92 -5.38
N GLY A 145 -22.57 -0.61 -5.40
CA GLY A 145 -21.23 0.00 -5.44
C GLY A 145 -20.41 -0.31 -4.17
N ILE A 146 -21.01 -0.19 -3.00
CA ILE A 146 -20.38 -0.57 -1.72
C ILE A 146 -20.03 -2.06 -1.75
N ALA A 147 -21.00 -2.93 -2.11
CA ALA A 147 -20.79 -4.37 -2.16
C ALA A 147 -19.66 -4.75 -3.14
N ALA A 148 -19.62 -4.12 -4.32
CA ALA A 148 -18.56 -4.36 -5.30
C ALA A 148 -17.17 -3.94 -4.79
N THR A 149 -17.06 -2.75 -4.19
CA THR A 149 -15.78 -2.27 -3.65
C THR A 149 -15.28 -3.16 -2.51
N VAL A 150 -16.15 -3.52 -1.57
CA VAL A 150 -15.81 -4.43 -0.47
C VAL A 150 -15.44 -5.81 -1.02
N GLY A 151 -16.22 -6.33 -1.97
CA GLY A 151 -15.95 -7.63 -2.60
C GLY A 151 -14.61 -7.67 -3.33
N LEU A 152 -14.27 -6.62 -4.10
CA LEU A 152 -12.97 -6.52 -4.77
C LEU A 152 -11.81 -6.42 -3.77
N THR A 153 -11.97 -5.64 -2.70
CA THR A 153 -10.95 -5.51 -1.63
C THR A 153 -10.71 -6.87 -0.95
N LEU A 154 -11.77 -7.57 -0.57
CA LEU A 154 -11.66 -8.90 0.05
C LEU A 154 -11.08 -9.94 -0.92
N GLY A 155 -11.48 -9.90 -2.20
CA GLY A 155 -10.94 -10.78 -3.24
C GLY A 155 -9.44 -10.56 -3.45
N ALA A 156 -8.99 -9.32 -3.50
CA ALA A 156 -7.58 -8.99 -3.62
C ALA A 156 -6.78 -9.45 -2.38
N LEU A 157 -7.31 -9.25 -1.17
CA LEU A 157 -6.69 -9.76 0.06
C LEU A 157 -6.58 -11.29 0.05
N PHE A 158 -7.61 -11.99 -0.44
CA PHE A 158 -7.56 -13.43 -0.58
C PHE A 158 -6.45 -13.89 -1.55
N ILE A 159 -6.26 -13.18 -2.67
CA ILE A 159 -5.14 -13.44 -3.60
C ILE A 159 -3.80 -13.31 -2.86
N GLY A 160 -3.60 -12.27 -2.06
CA GLY A 160 -2.39 -12.10 -1.26
C GLY A 160 -2.15 -13.21 -0.24
N LEU A 161 -3.22 -13.80 0.32
CA LEU A 161 -3.11 -14.93 1.25
C LEU A 161 -2.64 -16.22 0.58
N ILE A 162 -3.11 -16.50 -0.65
CA ILE A 162 -2.75 -17.72 -1.39
C ILE A 162 -1.51 -17.55 -2.27
N ALA A 163 -1.03 -16.33 -2.47
CA ALA A 163 0.19 -16.08 -3.23
C ALA A 163 1.38 -16.79 -2.56
N GLN A 164 2.04 -17.63 -3.32
CA GLN A 164 3.26 -18.31 -2.88
C GLN A 164 4.44 -17.35 -3.05
N PRO A 165 5.35 -17.27 -2.07
CA PRO A 165 6.63 -16.61 -2.29
C PRO A 165 7.30 -17.24 -3.52
N GLU A 166 7.85 -16.40 -4.37
CA GLU A 166 8.67 -16.89 -5.48
C GLU A 166 9.79 -17.75 -4.86
N SER A 167 9.75 -19.06 -5.09
CA SER A 167 10.82 -19.94 -4.66
C SER A 167 12.10 -19.42 -5.30
N ALA A 168 13.15 -19.22 -4.50
CA ALA A 168 14.45 -18.85 -5.03
C ALA A 168 14.77 -19.77 -6.19
N ALA A 169 14.70 -19.25 -7.40
CA ALA A 169 15.05 -20.01 -8.60
C ALA A 169 16.49 -20.44 -8.41
N ALA A 170 16.73 -21.75 -8.46
CA ALA A 170 18.09 -22.26 -8.48
C ALA A 170 18.81 -21.58 -9.64
N SER A 171 19.82 -20.77 -9.34
CA SER A 171 20.47 -19.97 -10.36
C SER A 171 21.16 -20.87 -11.36
N THR A 172 20.91 -20.68 -12.63
CA THR A 172 21.83 -21.05 -13.69
C THR A 172 23.10 -20.24 -13.47
N ALA A 173 24.27 -20.89 -13.47
CA ALA A 173 25.57 -20.25 -13.24
C ALA A 173 25.69 -18.89 -13.94
N GLY A 174 26.13 -17.85 -13.21
CA GLY A 174 26.45 -16.55 -13.81
C GLY A 174 26.04 -15.34 -12.95
N THR A 175 24.79 -14.95 -12.97
CA THR A 175 24.31 -13.75 -12.29
C THR A 175 22.94 -13.97 -11.70
N GLN A 176 22.79 -13.68 -10.43
CA GLN A 176 21.49 -13.69 -9.74
C GLN A 176 20.97 -12.26 -9.61
N THR A 177 19.71 -12.05 -9.93
CA THR A 177 19.05 -10.77 -9.75
C THR A 177 18.20 -10.77 -8.48
N VAL A 178 18.34 -9.73 -7.69
CA VAL A 178 17.53 -9.44 -6.52
C VAL A 178 16.90 -8.07 -6.69
N HIS A 179 15.62 -8.02 -6.53
CA HIS A 179 14.82 -6.80 -6.61
C HIS A 179 14.70 -6.15 -5.22
N LEU A 180 14.82 -4.84 -5.18
CA LEU A 180 14.64 -4.04 -3.98
C LEU A 180 13.29 -3.33 -4.06
N SER A 181 12.35 -3.82 -3.25
CA SER A 181 11.08 -3.13 -3.03
C SER A 181 11.27 -1.94 -2.08
N ALA A 182 10.19 -1.30 -1.66
CA ALA A 182 10.29 -0.18 -0.71
C ALA A 182 10.94 -0.55 0.63
N SER A 183 10.89 -1.82 1.06
CA SER A 183 11.38 -2.25 2.37
C SER A 183 11.85 -3.71 2.43
N ALA A 184 12.00 -4.38 1.30
CA ALA A 184 12.39 -5.79 1.26
C ALA A 184 13.27 -6.12 0.05
N PHE A 185 14.06 -7.20 0.17
CA PHE A 185 14.69 -7.88 -0.95
C PHE A 185 13.77 -8.98 -1.48
N ALA A 186 13.67 -9.11 -2.80
CA ALA A 186 12.89 -10.15 -3.46
C ALA A 186 13.74 -10.83 -4.58
N PRO A 187 14.15 -12.10 -4.40
CA PRO A 187 14.05 -12.88 -3.16
C PRO A 187 14.99 -12.38 -2.04
N ASN A 188 14.67 -12.70 -0.79
CA ASN A 188 15.51 -12.34 0.37
C ASN A 188 16.54 -13.42 0.75
N ILE A 189 16.53 -14.56 0.05
CA ILE A 189 17.52 -15.63 0.14
C ILE A 189 17.89 -16.04 -1.28
N VAL A 190 19.19 -16.05 -1.57
CA VAL A 190 19.73 -16.44 -2.88
C VAL A 190 20.86 -17.45 -2.72
N ALA A 191 20.94 -18.39 -3.68
CA ALA A 191 22.05 -19.30 -3.80
C ALA A 191 22.88 -18.94 -5.05
N LEU A 192 24.17 -18.82 -4.89
CA LEU A 192 25.15 -18.49 -5.93
C LEU A 192 26.23 -19.54 -6.03
N HIS A 193 26.82 -19.70 -7.21
CA HIS A 193 28.05 -20.47 -7.35
C HIS A 193 29.26 -19.56 -7.15
N LYS A 194 30.37 -20.20 -6.78
CA LYS A 194 31.64 -19.47 -6.67
C LYS A 194 31.98 -18.75 -7.98
N GLY A 195 32.21 -17.46 -7.89
CA GLY A 195 32.53 -16.59 -9.02
C GLY A 195 31.32 -15.84 -9.62
N ASP A 196 30.11 -16.18 -9.19
CA ASP A 196 28.91 -15.48 -9.63
C ASP A 196 28.84 -14.06 -9.07
N THR A 197 28.05 -13.24 -9.73
CA THR A 197 27.75 -11.85 -9.31
C THR A 197 26.28 -11.72 -8.90
N LEU A 198 26.02 -10.78 -8.01
CA LEU A 198 24.70 -10.40 -7.59
C LEU A 198 24.30 -9.07 -8.24
N THR A 199 23.19 -9.06 -8.95
CA THR A 199 22.59 -7.84 -9.50
C THR A 199 21.44 -7.39 -8.60
N LEU A 200 21.49 -6.14 -8.17
CA LEU A 200 20.50 -5.50 -7.30
C LEU A 200 19.73 -4.48 -8.13
N VAL A 201 18.42 -4.65 -8.26
CA VAL A 201 17.55 -3.79 -9.07
C VAL A 201 16.59 -3.04 -8.14
N GLY A 202 16.62 -1.72 -8.18
CA GLY A 202 15.71 -0.87 -7.42
C GLY A 202 14.36 -0.71 -8.15
N ASP A 203 13.32 -1.33 -7.65
CA ASP A 203 11.99 -1.31 -8.26
C ASP A 203 11.11 -0.16 -7.78
N SER A 204 11.57 0.58 -6.79
CA SER A 204 10.82 1.70 -6.21
C SER A 204 11.66 2.97 -6.11
N THR A 205 11.00 4.11 -5.93
CA THR A 205 11.68 5.40 -5.67
C THR A 205 12.28 5.50 -4.28
N THR A 206 12.09 4.48 -3.44
CA THR A 206 12.63 4.45 -2.09
C THR A 206 14.14 4.29 -2.15
N PRO A 207 14.93 5.16 -1.52
CA PRO A 207 16.37 5.01 -1.47
C PRO A 207 16.77 3.84 -0.57
N HIS A 208 17.83 3.14 -0.94
CA HIS A 208 18.43 2.07 -0.14
C HIS A 208 19.90 2.37 0.12
N ILE A 209 20.36 2.13 1.34
CA ILE A 209 21.77 2.19 1.72
C ILE A 209 22.14 0.80 2.19
N LEU A 210 22.88 0.08 1.34
CA LEU A 210 23.19 -1.33 1.56
C LEU A 210 24.60 -1.48 2.12
N ALA A 211 24.74 -2.31 3.15
CA ALA A 211 25.99 -2.63 3.79
C ALA A 211 26.05 -4.12 4.15
N ASN A 212 27.26 -4.61 4.45
CA ASN A 212 27.43 -5.96 5.00
C ASN A 212 26.85 -6.06 6.40
N GLY A 213 26.16 -7.17 6.69
CA GLY A 213 25.53 -7.46 7.95
C GLY A 213 24.06 -7.80 7.82
N ALA A 214 23.34 -7.80 8.92
CA ALA A 214 21.93 -8.19 9.00
C ALA A 214 21.17 -7.34 10.00
N TRP A 215 19.85 -7.34 9.90
CA TRP A 215 18.98 -6.95 11.00
C TRP A 215 18.75 -8.16 11.92
N ARG A 216 18.81 -7.93 13.24
CA ARG A 216 18.43 -8.95 14.23
C ARG A 216 16.93 -9.04 14.38
N GLU A 217 16.46 -10.10 15.01
CA GLU A 217 15.03 -10.29 15.32
C GLU A 217 14.44 -9.18 16.21
N ASP A 218 15.28 -8.52 17.00
CA ASP A 218 14.91 -7.39 17.86
C ASP A 218 14.90 -6.03 17.14
N ASN A 219 14.99 -6.04 15.80
CA ASN A 219 15.07 -4.86 14.93
C ASN A 219 16.28 -3.95 15.22
N HIS A 220 17.36 -4.48 15.74
CA HIS A 220 18.63 -3.77 15.83
C HIS A 220 19.58 -4.18 14.69
N PRO A 221 20.27 -3.21 14.04
CA PRO A 221 21.24 -3.54 13.02
C PRO A 221 22.45 -4.28 13.64
N ALA A 222 22.92 -5.29 12.94
CA ALA A 222 24.15 -6.02 13.23
C ALA A 222 25.12 -5.86 12.05
N PRO A 223 25.82 -4.72 11.95
CA PRO A 223 26.80 -4.50 10.92
C PRO A 223 27.98 -5.47 11.10
N GLY A 224 28.51 -5.97 10.02
CA GLY A 224 29.67 -6.87 10.03
C GLY A 224 29.86 -7.51 8.67
N THR A 225 31.12 -7.74 8.32
CA THR A 225 31.49 -8.42 7.08
C THR A 225 31.99 -9.81 7.42
N GLU A 226 31.31 -10.83 6.92
CA GLU A 226 31.73 -12.21 7.06
C GLU A 226 33.04 -12.44 6.28
N THR A 227 33.86 -13.36 6.80
CA THR A 227 35.15 -13.69 6.18
C THR A 227 34.96 -14.17 4.74
N GLY A 228 35.58 -13.48 3.81
CA GLY A 228 35.48 -13.77 2.38
C GLY A 228 34.32 -13.09 1.65
N ALA A 229 33.47 -12.34 2.36
CA ALA A 229 32.45 -11.52 1.74
C ALA A 229 33.06 -10.32 1.01
N PRO A 230 32.58 -9.94 -0.17
CA PRO A 230 32.94 -8.66 -0.75
C PRO A 230 32.39 -7.53 0.10
N THR A 231 33.13 -6.42 0.21
CA THR A 231 32.62 -5.22 0.86
C THR A 231 31.46 -4.64 0.06
N VAL A 232 30.34 -4.40 0.75
CA VAL A 232 29.17 -3.77 0.18
C VAL A 232 28.98 -2.40 0.81
N ASP A 233 29.02 -1.38 -0.03
CA ASP A 233 28.73 0.02 0.32
C ASP A 233 28.00 0.62 -0.91
N ILE A 234 26.70 0.35 -0.98
CA ILE A 234 25.89 0.69 -2.15
C ILE A 234 24.79 1.65 -1.73
N VAL A 235 24.80 2.83 -2.33
CA VAL A 235 23.64 3.72 -2.30
C VAL A 235 22.85 3.51 -3.58
N GLN A 236 21.62 3.06 -3.46
CA GLN A 236 20.72 2.81 -4.57
C GLN A 236 19.50 3.70 -4.46
N VAL A 237 19.22 4.40 -5.55
CA VAL A 237 18.02 5.23 -5.69
C VAL A 237 17.23 4.75 -6.90
N ASN A 238 15.98 5.13 -6.93
CA ASN A 238 14.97 4.79 -7.91
C ASN A 238 15.47 4.31 -9.28
N GLY A 239 15.09 3.09 -9.66
CA GLY A 239 15.36 2.51 -10.97
C GLY A 239 16.81 2.11 -11.24
N ASP A 240 17.70 2.29 -10.27
CA ASP A 240 19.11 1.94 -10.40
C ASP A 240 19.30 0.42 -10.42
N THR A 241 20.29 -0.02 -11.21
CA THR A 241 20.83 -1.37 -11.17
C THR A 241 22.27 -1.34 -10.71
N LYS A 242 22.58 -2.06 -9.64
CA LYS A 242 23.93 -2.18 -9.08
C LYS A 242 24.35 -3.64 -9.06
N THR A 243 25.65 -3.88 -9.14
CA THR A 243 26.21 -5.23 -9.10
C THR A 243 27.19 -5.33 -7.94
N SER A 244 27.11 -6.42 -7.19
CA SER A 244 28.05 -6.77 -6.12
C SER A 244 28.70 -8.12 -6.43
N GLY A 245 29.99 -8.23 -6.17
CA GLY A 245 30.78 -9.44 -6.41
C GLY A 245 31.94 -9.21 -7.39
N PRO A 246 32.57 -10.25 -7.94
CA PRO A 246 32.17 -11.69 -7.82
C PRO A 246 32.35 -12.26 -6.41
N LEU A 247 31.46 -13.18 -6.03
CA LEU A 247 31.54 -13.89 -4.75
C LEU A 247 32.42 -15.14 -4.93
N THR A 248 33.68 -15.02 -4.51
CA THR A 248 34.72 -16.04 -4.84
C THR A 248 34.96 -17.06 -3.74
N THR A 249 34.43 -16.84 -2.55
CA THR A 249 34.61 -17.74 -1.39
C THR A 249 33.29 -18.40 -1.03
N PRO A 250 33.20 -19.71 -0.91
CA PRO A 250 32.01 -20.37 -0.39
C PRO A 250 31.69 -19.96 1.04
N GLY A 251 30.40 -19.80 1.34
CA GLY A 251 29.95 -19.35 2.66
C GLY A 251 28.55 -18.75 2.62
N THR A 252 28.08 -18.32 3.79
CA THR A 252 26.84 -17.58 3.93
C THR A 252 27.17 -16.14 4.26
N TYR A 253 26.62 -15.21 3.48
CA TYR A 253 26.87 -13.78 3.59
C TYR A 253 25.56 -13.04 3.74
N HIS A 254 25.62 -11.88 4.41
CA HIS A 254 24.45 -11.05 4.63
C HIS A 254 24.72 -9.63 4.15
N ILE A 255 23.69 -9.09 3.48
CA ILE A 255 23.59 -7.68 3.09
C ILE A 255 22.30 -7.14 3.68
N TYR A 256 22.33 -5.97 4.25
CA TYR A 256 21.14 -5.33 4.79
C TYR A 256 21.02 -3.87 4.35
N CYS A 257 19.78 -3.37 4.34
CA CYS A 257 19.55 -1.94 4.16
C CYS A 257 19.62 -1.25 5.53
N THR A 258 20.52 -0.28 5.68
CA THR A 258 20.75 0.38 6.97
C THR A 258 19.60 1.28 7.42
N ILE A 259 18.73 1.68 6.49
CA ILE A 259 17.61 2.60 6.75
C ILE A 259 16.23 1.92 6.78
N HIS A 260 16.16 0.62 6.44
CA HIS A 260 14.90 -0.13 6.47
C HIS A 260 15.00 -1.31 7.45
N PRO A 261 14.40 -1.20 8.65
CA PRO A 261 14.43 -2.27 9.65
C PRO A 261 13.92 -3.60 9.10
N GLY A 262 14.63 -4.68 9.41
CA GLY A 262 14.28 -6.02 8.96
C GLY A 262 14.67 -6.36 7.50
N MET A 263 15.11 -5.41 6.69
CA MET A 263 15.49 -5.64 5.30
C MET A 263 16.88 -6.28 5.23
N THR A 264 16.93 -7.61 5.19
CA THR A 264 18.15 -8.42 5.10
C THR A 264 18.07 -9.40 3.93
N LEU A 265 19.15 -9.53 3.18
CA LEU A 265 19.38 -10.51 2.13
C LEU A 265 20.40 -11.52 2.62
N THR A 266 20.06 -12.81 2.55
CA THR A 266 20.97 -13.93 2.82
C THR A 266 21.48 -14.52 1.50
N ILE A 267 22.80 -14.62 1.36
CA ILE A 267 23.47 -15.13 0.17
C ILE A 267 24.24 -16.39 0.55
N SER A 268 23.89 -17.51 -0.05
CA SER A 268 24.62 -18.78 0.11
C SER A 268 25.47 -19.00 -1.13
N VAL A 269 26.81 -19.02 -0.96
CA VAL A 269 27.76 -19.33 -2.04
C VAL A 269 28.26 -20.75 -1.92
N VAL A 270 28.08 -21.55 -2.98
CA VAL A 270 28.47 -22.96 -3.06
C VAL A 270 29.51 -23.22 -4.15
#